data_59d4a9b9eaacc2ad6fa8187afa7a4565
#
_entry.id   59d4a9b9eaacc2ad6fa8187afa7a4565
#
_cell.length_a   1.000
_cell.length_b   1.000
_cell.length_c   1.000
_cell.angle_alpha   90.00
_cell.angle_beta   90.00
_cell.angle_gamma   90.00
#
_symmetry.space_group_name_H-M   'P 1'
#
loop_
_entity.id
_entity.type
_entity.pdbx_description
1 polymer ?
#
loop_
_entity_poly.entity_id
_entity_poly.type
_entity_poly.pdbx_seq_one_letter_code
_entity_poly.pdbx_strand_id
1 'polypeptide(L)'
;MEIKIVKTDCPKEKPDSSTLGFGKIFTDHMFIMDYSREEGWHDARIVPFGYISLHPASTVLHYGSEIFEGLKAYRRADGKVQLFRPIENVRRMNNSAERLCLPQIDEKDAMQILETFVSVEQDWTPSAEGTSLYLRPFMFGNDESLGVHAVHNATYMIIASPVGSYYKEGINPVKIMIEDEDVRAVRGGTGYAKCGGNYAASNRAGERAEQKGYSQVLWLD
;
A
#
# COMPACT_ATOMS: atom_id res chain seq x y z
N MET A 1 -1.43 -21.05 3.92
CA MET A 1 -2.79 -20.95 3.32
C MET A 1 -2.79 -21.34 1.85
N GLU A 2 -3.93 -21.72 1.26
CA GLU A 2 -4.09 -21.92 -0.18
C GLU A 2 -4.36 -20.57 -0.87
N ILE A 3 -3.67 -20.30 -2.00
CA ILE A 3 -3.85 -19.08 -2.79
C ILE A 3 -4.24 -19.48 -4.21
N LYS A 4 -5.45 -19.13 -4.64
CA LYS A 4 -5.91 -19.37 -6.00
C LYS A 4 -5.26 -18.37 -6.96
N ILE A 5 -4.69 -18.84 -8.07
CA ILE A 5 -4.05 -17.98 -9.07
C ILE A 5 -4.82 -18.05 -10.38
N VAL A 6 -5.36 -16.91 -10.82
CA VAL A 6 -6.03 -16.73 -12.12
C VAL A 6 -5.23 -15.68 -12.89
N LYS A 7 -4.47 -16.15 -13.88
CA LYS A 7 -3.67 -15.25 -14.73
C LYS A 7 -4.52 -14.55 -15.77
N THR A 8 -4.11 -13.34 -16.15
CA THR A 8 -4.72 -12.63 -17.28
C THR A 8 -4.38 -13.29 -18.61
N ASP A 9 -5.34 -13.33 -19.51
CA ASP A 9 -5.15 -13.77 -20.90
C ASP A 9 -4.55 -12.66 -21.80
N CYS A 10 -4.54 -11.42 -21.30
CA CYS A 10 -4.04 -10.25 -22.02
C CYS A 10 -3.00 -9.50 -21.18
N PRO A 11 -1.75 -10.01 -21.05
CA PRO A 11 -0.69 -9.34 -20.31
C PRO A 11 -0.33 -8.00 -20.98
N LYS A 12 -0.10 -6.98 -20.16
CA LYS A 12 0.28 -5.64 -20.61
C LYS A 12 1.73 -5.63 -21.09
N GLU A 13 2.02 -4.73 -22.03
CA GLU A 13 3.41 -4.41 -22.39
C GLU A 13 4.12 -3.75 -21.20
N LYS A 14 5.37 -4.17 -20.93
CA LYS A 14 6.18 -3.59 -19.85
C LYS A 14 6.72 -2.24 -20.31
N PRO A 15 6.62 -1.20 -19.47
CA PRO A 15 7.11 0.13 -19.83
C PRO A 15 8.64 0.18 -19.90
N ASP A 16 9.17 1.10 -20.68
CA ASP A 16 10.59 1.43 -20.64
C ASP A 16 10.96 1.96 -19.25
N SER A 17 12.02 1.39 -18.66
CA SER A 17 12.49 1.76 -17.33
C SER A 17 12.90 3.23 -17.19
N SER A 18 13.28 3.89 -18.30
CA SER A 18 13.63 5.32 -18.32
C SER A 18 12.43 6.24 -18.16
N THR A 19 11.21 5.75 -18.42
CA THR A 19 9.96 6.52 -18.35
C THR A 19 9.19 6.33 -17.05
N LEU A 20 9.71 5.52 -16.14
CA LEU A 20 9.04 5.19 -14.89
C LEU A 20 8.93 6.39 -13.97
N GLY A 21 7.70 6.73 -13.60
CA GLY A 21 7.37 7.61 -12.48
C GLY A 21 7.06 6.83 -11.22
N PHE A 22 6.17 7.35 -10.37
CA PHE A 22 5.75 6.67 -9.15
C PHE A 22 4.23 6.42 -9.16
N GLY A 23 3.82 5.13 -9.08
CA GLY A 23 2.44 4.73 -8.81
C GLY A 23 1.40 5.02 -9.90
N LYS A 24 1.81 5.17 -11.17
CA LYS A 24 0.91 5.45 -12.31
C LYS A 24 0.68 4.24 -13.22
N ILE A 25 1.59 3.29 -13.22
CA ILE A 25 1.54 2.07 -14.03
C ILE A 25 1.38 0.91 -13.06
N PHE A 26 0.42 0.02 -13.31
CA PHE A 26 0.15 -1.13 -12.45
C PHE A 26 0.43 -2.43 -13.20
N THR A 27 0.85 -3.43 -12.44
CA THR A 27 1.15 -4.78 -12.95
C THR A 27 -0.10 -5.49 -13.47
N ASP A 28 0.05 -6.72 -13.97
CA ASP A 28 -1.03 -7.46 -14.61
C ASP A 28 -2.06 -7.99 -13.61
N HIS A 29 -1.66 -8.24 -12.36
CA HIS A 29 -2.52 -8.84 -11.36
C HIS A 29 -2.56 -8.05 -10.07
N MET A 30 -3.53 -8.37 -9.22
CA MET A 30 -3.68 -7.93 -7.85
C MET A 30 -3.98 -9.14 -6.95
N PHE A 31 -3.53 -9.08 -5.69
CA PHE A 31 -3.91 -10.03 -4.66
C PHE A 31 -5.13 -9.51 -3.91
N ILE A 32 -6.06 -10.40 -3.58
CA ILE A 32 -7.26 -10.11 -2.78
C ILE A 32 -7.47 -11.26 -1.79
N MET A 33 -7.84 -10.93 -0.56
CA MET A 33 -8.28 -11.86 0.46
C MET A 33 -9.34 -11.19 1.33
N ASP A 34 -10.40 -11.93 1.63
CA ASP A 34 -11.53 -11.41 2.39
C ASP A 34 -11.50 -11.92 3.83
N TYR A 35 -12.09 -11.15 4.73
CA TYR A 35 -12.23 -11.48 6.15
C TYR A 35 -13.68 -11.27 6.61
N SER A 36 -14.17 -12.21 7.37
CA SER A 36 -15.36 -12.04 8.20
C SER A 36 -15.08 -12.50 9.63
N ARG A 37 -15.84 -12.00 10.61
CA ARG A 37 -15.72 -12.49 12.00
C ARG A 37 -16.05 -13.96 12.16
N GLU A 38 -16.90 -14.50 11.29
CA GLU A 38 -17.37 -15.87 11.37
C GLU A 38 -16.37 -16.87 10.80
N GLU A 39 -15.74 -16.53 9.67
CA GLU A 39 -14.86 -17.42 8.90
C GLU A 39 -13.37 -17.10 9.10
N GLY A 40 -13.04 -15.91 9.63
CA GLY A 40 -11.67 -15.41 9.61
C GLY A 40 -11.23 -14.99 8.20
N TRP A 41 -9.93 -15.11 7.92
CA TRP A 41 -9.36 -14.85 6.58
C TRP A 41 -9.67 -16.00 5.63
N HIS A 42 -10.25 -15.69 4.48
CA HIS A 42 -10.68 -16.67 3.46
C HIS A 42 -10.52 -16.13 2.03
N ASP A 43 -10.71 -16.99 1.05
CA ASP A 43 -10.74 -16.71 -0.39
C ASP A 43 -9.51 -15.93 -0.89
N ALA A 44 -8.31 -16.35 -0.45
CA ALA A 44 -7.04 -15.77 -0.90
C ALA A 44 -6.81 -16.06 -2.38
N ARG A 45 -6.65 -14.99 -3.19
CA ARG A 45 -6.56 -15.11 -4.64
C ARG A 45 -5.70 -14.05 -5.29
N ILE A 46 -5.00 -14.42 -6.36
CA ILE A 46 -4.35 -13.50 -7.31
C ILE A 46 -5.19 -13.51 -8.57
N VAL A 47 -5.66 -12.34 -9.00
CA VAL A 47 -6.57 -12.17 -10.13
C VAL A 47 -6.10 -11.03 -11.04
N PRO A 48 -6.56 -10.93 -12.29
CA PRO A 48 -6.25 -9.79 -13.15
C PRO A 48 -6.55 -8.46 -12.47
N PHE A 49 -5.62 -7.49 -12.64
CA PHE A 49 -5.78 -6.13 -12.10
C PHE A 49 -7.00 -5.44 -12.72
N GLY A 50 -7.89 -4.92 -11.88
CA GLY A 50 -9.12 -4.28 -12.32
C GLY A 50 -9.80 -3.46 -11.24
N TYR A 51 -11.04 -3.06 -11.51
CA TYR A 51 -11.88 -2.36 -10.54
C TYR A 51 -12.38 -3.30 -9.45
N ILE A 52 -12.58 -2.74 -8.27
CA ILE A 52 -13.28 -3.40 -7.16
C ILE A 52 -14.66 -2.78 -6.99
N SER A 53 -15.64 -3.60 -6.62
CA SER A 53 -16.98 -3.13 -6.27
C SER A 53 -17.10 -3.02 -4.76
N LEU A 54 -17.58 -1.88 -4.27
CA LEU A 54 -17.87 -1.65 -2.86
C LEU A 54 -19.33 -1.24 -2.70
N HIS A 55 -19.96 -1.73 -1.64
CA HIS A 55 -21.28 -1.24 -1.26
C HIS A 55 -21.19 0.24 -0.83
N PRO A 56 -22.14 1.12 -1.21
CA PRO A 56 -22.06 2.55 -0.83
C PRO A 56 -21.98 2.81 0.68
N ALA A 57 -22.48 1.90 1.53
CA ALA A 57 -22.38 2.00 2.98
C ALA A 57 -21.12 1.34 3.56
N SER A 58 -20.15 0.91 2.74
CA SER A 58 -18.89 0.34 3.25
C SER A 58 -18.19 1.32 4.19
N THR A 59 -17.82 0.86 5.37
CA THR A 59 -17.29 1.70 6.46
C THR A 59 -16.04 2.49 6.08
N VAL A 60 -15.22 1.96 5.18
CA VAL A 60 -14.04 2.67 4.64
C VAL A 60 -14.41 3.99 3.96
N LEU A 61 -15.54 4.05 3.26
CA LEU A 61 -15.99 5.25 2.51
C LEU A 61 -16.45 6.39 3.43
N HIS A 62 -16.81 6.09 4.68
CA HIS A 62 -17.38 7.05 5.63
C HIS A 62 -16.43 7.37 6.79
N TYR A 63 -15.65 6.40 7.25
CA TYR A 63 -14.86 6.52 8.47
C TYR A 63 -13.37 6.28 8.27
N GLY A 64 -12.93 6.05 7.02
CA GLY A 64 -11.52 5.83 6.71
C GLY A 64 -10.93 4.62 7.44
N SER A 65 -11.73 3.58 7.65
CA SER A 65 -11.30 2.32 8.29
C SER A 65 -10.37 1.57 7.34
N GLU A 66 -9.16 2.11 7.13
CA GLU A 66 -8.18 1.53 6.22
C GLU A 66 -6.74 1.76 6.71
N ILE A 67 -5.87 0.84 6.33
CA ILE A 67 -4.43 0.87 6.55
C ILE A 67 -3.70 0.44 5.30
N PHE A 68 -2.45 0.85 5.16
CA PHE A 68 -1.64 0.44 4.03
C PHE A 68 -0.17 0.29 4.37
N GLU A 69 0.56 -0.37 3.49
CA GLU A 69 2.00 -0.53 3.55
C GLU A 69 2.66 -0.12 2.23
N GLY A 70 3.97 -0.02 2.26
CA GLY A 70 4.78 0.20 1.07
C GLY A 70 6.14 -0.45 1.24
N LEU A 71 6.47 -1.37 0.33
CA LEU A 71 7.77 -2.01 0.25
C LEU A 71 8.16 -2.20 -1.22
N LYS A 72 9.40 -2.59 -1.45
CA LYS A 72 9.94 -2.70 -2.81
C LYS A 72 10.56 -4.07 -3.04
N ALA A 73 10.34 -4.61 -4.24
CA ALA A 73 11.10 -5.73 -4.77
C ALA A 73 12.15 -5.22 -5.77
N TYR A 74 13.33 -5.80 -5.70
CA TYR A 74 14.49 -5.38 -6.49
C TYR A 74 15.01 -6.55 -7.32
N ARG A 75 15.36 -6.27 -8.58
CA ARG A 75 16.07 -7.26 -9.42
C ARG A 75 17.57 -7.17 -9.14
N ARG A 76 18.13 -8.32 -8.80
CA ARG A 76 19.58 -8.47 -8.57
C ARG A 76 20.32 -8.65 -9.89
N ALA A 77 21.64 -8.50 -9.85
CA ALA A 77 22.51 -8.75 -11.00
C ALA A 77 22.45 -10.19 -11.53
N ASP A 78 22.11 -11.17 -10.67
CA ASP A 78 21.90 -12.58 -11.06
C ASP A 78 20.50 -12.86 -11.65
N GLY A 79 19.68 -11.81 -11.85
CA GLY A 79 18.34 -11.89 -12.40
C GLY A 79 17.24 -12.24 -11.39
N LYS A 80 17.59 -12.65 -10.17
CA LYS A 80 16.60 -12.96 -9.12
C LYS A 80 15.95 -11.70 -8.56
N VAL A 81 14.74 -11.86 -8.08
CA VAL A 81 14.00 -10.79 -7.39
C VAL A 81 14.09 -10.99 -5.88
N GLN A 82 14.33 -9.91 -5.15
CA GLN A 82 14.43 -9.95 -3.69
C GLN A 82 13.63 -8.84 -3.02
N LEU A 83 13.15 -9.11 -1.82
CA LEU A 83 12.56 -8.16 -0.88
C LEU A 83 13.58 -7.79 0.20
N PHE A 84 13.52 -6.56 0.72
CA PHE A 84 14.36 -6.13 1.84
C PHE A 84 13.54 -6.09 3.12
N ARG A 85 13.81 -7.02 4.05
CA ARG A 85 13.18 -7.11 5.39
C ARG A 85 11.65 -7.00 5.37
N PRO A 86 10.91 -7.72 4.49
CA PRO A 86 9.46 -7.57 4.36
C PRO A 86 8.69 -7.86 5.65
N ILE A 87 9.23 -8.69 6.54
CA ILE A 87 8.62 -9.01 7.83
C ILE A 87 8.38 -7.76 8.70
N GLU A 88 9.23 -6.74 8.62
CA GLU A 88 9.04 -5.50 9.37
C GLU A 88 7.83 -4.69 8.85
N ASN A 89 7.56 -4.77 7.53
CA ASN A 89 6.36 -4.18 6.94
C ASN A 89 5.10 -4.94 7.40
N VAL A 90 5.15 -6.27 7.44
CA VAL A 90 4.05 -7.10 7.94
C VAL A 90 3.72 -6.75 9.40
N ARG A 91 4.73 -6.68 10.26
CA ARG A 91 4.57 -6.30 11.67
C ARG A 91 3.99 -4.90 11.84
N ARG A 92 4.47 -3.92 11.06
CA ARG A 92 3.93 -2.56 11.09
C ARG A 92 2.49 -2.50 10.60
N MET A 93 2.12 -3.29 9.60
CA MET A 93 0.74 -3.41 9.15
C MET A 93 -0.16 -3.97 10.25
N ASN A 94 0.26 -5.03 10.95
CA ASN A 94 -0.48 -5.59 12.08
C ASN A 94 -0.61 -4.60 13.25
N ASN A 95 0.43 -3.81 13.57
CA ASN A 95 0.35 -2.73 14.55
C ASN A 95 -0.67 -1.64 14.14
N SER A 96 -0.72 -1.32 12.85
CA SER A 96 -1.72 -0.37 12.32
C SER A 96 -3.13 -0.96 12.37
N ALA A 97 -3.29 -2.26 12.06
CA ALA A 97 -4.55 -2.99 12.15
C ALA A 97 -5.09 -3.00 13.58
N GLU A 98 -4.24 -3.32 14.56
CA GLU A 98 -4.59 -3.28 15.98
C GLU A 98 -5.14 -1.90 16.37
N ARG A 99 -4.46 -0.82 15.98
CA ARG A 99 -4.88 0.55 16.34
C ARG A 99 -6.25 0.93 15.77
N LEU A 100 -6.60 0.44 14.58
CA LEU A 100 -7.87 0.74 13.91
C LEU A 100 -8.94 -0.34 14.09
N CYS A 101 -8.70 -1.34 14.95
CA CYS A 101 -9.60 -2.48 15.14
C CYS A 101 -9.93 -3.21 13.82
N LEU A 102 -8.94 -3.30 12.93
CA LEU A 102 -8.96 -4.15 11.75
C LEU A 102 -8.38 -5.54 12.08
N PRO A 103 -8.74 -6.60 11.34
CA PRO A 103 -8.17 -7.92 11.57
C PRO A 103 -6.67 -7.97 11.27
N GLN A 104 -5.90 -8.65 12.11
CA GLN A 104 -4.48 -8.92 11.87
C GLN A 104 -4.31 -10.15 10.98
N ILE A 105 -3.20 -10.21 10.23
CA ILE A 105 -2.84 -11.37 9.41
C ILE A 105 -1.65 -12.07 10.08
N ASP A 106 -1.69 -13.41 10.15
CA ASP A 106 -0.55 -14.20 10.64
C ASP A 106 0.72 -13.84 9.83
N GLU A 107 1.86 -13.70 10.53
CA GLU A 107 3.11 -13.26 9.89
C GLU A 107 3.58 -14.22 8.80
N LYS A 108 3.39 -15.56 8.98
CA LYS A 108 3.79 -16.56 8.00
C LYS A 108 2.89 -16.51 6.76
N ASP A 109 1.58 -16.36 6.99
CA ASP A 109 0.63 -16.22 5.89
C ASP A 109 0.88 -14.93 5.09
N ALA A 110 1.09 -13.79 5.77
CA ALA A 110 1.41 -12.54 5.11
C ALA A 110 2.72 -12.61 4.29
N MET A 111 3.75 -13.28 4.81
CA MET A 111 4.99 -13.51 4.07
C MET A 111 4.78 -14.43 2.87
N GLN A 112 4.03 -15.53 3.00
CA GLN A 112 3.67 -16.41 1.90
C GLN A 112 2.92 -15.66 0.80
N ILE A 113 1.97 -14.80 1.17
CA ILE A 113 1.21 -13.96 0.23
C ILE A 113 2.16 -13.04 -0.56
N LEU A 114 3.04 -12.31 0.15
CA LEU A 114 4.00 -11.40 -0.49
C LEU A 114 4.93 -12.13 -1.47
N GLU A 115 5.50 -13.27 -1.06
CA GLU A 115 6.40 -14.07 -1.88
C GLU A 115 5.69 -14.65 -3.10
N THR A 116 4.47 -15.16 -2.93
CA THR A 116 3.67 -15.70 -4.03
C THR A 116 3.30 -14.61 -5.03
N PHE A 117 2.83 -13.45 -4.55
CA PHE A 117 2.46 -12.33 -5.41
C PHE A 117 3.66 -11.79 -6.20
N VAL A 118 4.81 -11.59 -5.53
CA VAL A 118 6.05 -11.17 -6.21
C VAL A 118 6.53 -12.20 -7.22
N SER A 119 6.40 -13.50 -6.92
CA SER A 119 6.74 -14.57 -7.87
C SER A 119 5.88 -14.52 -9.14
N VAL A 120 4.58 -14.22 -9.01
CA VAL A 120 3.68 -14.08 -10.16
C VAL A 120 4.02 -12.83 -10.98
N GLU A 121 4.36 -11.73 -10.32
CA GLU A 121 4.60 -10.42 -10.94
C GLU A 121 6.11 -10.13 -11.17
N GLN A 122 7.00 -11.12 -11.03
CA GLN A 122 8.44 -10.90 -11.06
C GLN A 122 8.93 -10.23 -12.35
N ASP A 123 8.29 -10.50 -13.49
CA ASP A 123 8.66 -9.93 -14.78
C ASP A 123 8.40 -8.40 -14.87
N TRP A 124 7.59 -7.88 -13.96
CA TRP A 124 7.36 -6.44 -13.80
C TRP A 124 8.43 -5.73 -12.97
N THR A 125 9.35 -6.49 -12.35
CA THR A 125 10.45 -5.89 -11.58
C THR A 125 11.52 -5.38 -12.55
N PRO A 126 11.70 -4.05 -12.70
CA PRO A 126 12.65 -3.50 -13.65
C PRO A 126 14.09 -3.78 -13.21
N SER A 127 15.03 -3.73 -14.16
CA SER A 127 16.46 -4.02 -13.95
C SER A 127 17.35 -2.78 -13.98
N ALA A 128 16.84 -1.63 -14.46
CA ALA A 128 17.63 -0.41 -14.53
C ALA A 128 17.98 0.12 -13.12
N GLU A 129 19.14 0.74 -12.99
CA GLU A 129 19.60 1.33 -11.73
C GLU A 129 18.59 2.38 -11.21
N GLY A 130 18.36 2.39 -9.91
CA GLY A 130 17.40 3.29 -9.26
C GLY A 130 15.93 2.88 -9.41
N THR A 131 15.64 1.79 -10.15
CA THR A 131 14.26 1.31 -10.35
C THR A 131 13.92 0.14 -9.41
N SER A 132 12.64 -0.12 -9.23
CA SER A 132 12.13 -1.22 -8.41
C SER A 132 10.67 -1.52 -8.72
N LEU A 133 10.16 -2.66 -8.26
CA LEU A 133 8.73 -2.93 -8.20
C LEU A 133 8.21 -2.50 -6.82
N TYR A 134 7.39 -1.45 -6.78
CA TYR A 134 6.74 -0.99 -5.55
C TYR A 134 5.50 -1.83 -5.27
N LEU A 135 5.40 -2.38 -4.08
CA LEU A 135 4.25 -3.14 -3.59
C LEU A 135 3.44 -2.27 -2.63
N ARG A 136 2.13 -2.25 -2.81
CA ARG A 136 1.15 -1.56 -1.96
C ARG A 136 0.17 -2.57 -1.35
N PRO A 137 0.55 -3.23 -0.24
CA PRO A 137 -0.43 -3.90 0.60
C PRO A 137 -1.37 -2.87 1.25
N PHE A 138 -2.65 -3.16 1.30
CA PHE A 138 -3.63 -2.33 2.01
C PHE A 138 -4.81 -3.18 2.46
N MET A 139 -5.50 -2.72 3.51
CA MET A 139 -6.64 -3.38 4.11
C MET A 139 -7.69 -2.35 4.45
N PHE A 140 -8.94 -2.66 4.21
CA PHE A 140 -10.03 -1.76 4.53
C PHE A 140 -11.26 -2.50 5.04
N GLY A 141 -12.03 -1.83 5.92
CA GLY A 141 -13.32 -2.32 6.40
C GLY A 141 -14.41 -2.12 5.34
N ASN A 142 -15.15 -3.18 5.08
CA ASN A 142 -16.22 -3.18 4.09
C ASN A 142 -17.59 -3.55 4.69
N ASP A 143 -17.76 -3.42 6.00
CA ASP A 143 -19.07 -3.54 6.65
C ASP A 143 -20.10 -2.62 6.01
N GLU A 144 -21.27 -3.13 5.68
CA GLU A 144 -22.37 -2.39 5.05
C GLU A 144 -23.21 -1.66 6.12
N SER A 145 -22.61 -0.65 6.77
CA SER A 145 -23.22 0.05 7.89
C SER A 145 -22.80 1.52 7.97
N LEU A 146 -23.74 2.40 8.32
CA LEU A 146 -23.47 3.81 8.63
C LEU A 146 -23.19 4.05 10.12
N GLY A 147 -23.15 3.02 10.94
CA GLY A 147 -22.75 3.11 12.35
C GLY A 147 -21.23 2.99 12.50
N VAL A 148 -20.65 3.78 13.43
CA VAL A 148 -19.23 3.65 13.81
C VAL A 148 -19.07 2.47 14.75
N HIS A 149 -18.26 1.48 14.34
CA HIS A 149 -17.96 0.29 15.14
C HIS A 149 -16.61 -0.31 14.73
N ALA A 150 -16.10 -1.25 15.52
CA ALA A 150 -14.96 -2.07 15.12
C ALA A 150 -15.30 -2.90 13.87
N VAL A 151 -14.34 -3.05 12.97
CA VAL A 151 -14.54 -3.73 11.69
C VAL A 151 -14.85 -5.22 11.91
N HIS A 152 -15.88 -5.72 11.25
CA HIS A 152 -16.31 -7.12 11.27
C HIS A 152 -16.00 -7.82 9.94
N ASN A 153 -16.06 -7.07 8.84
CA ASN A 153 -15.74 -7.54 7.50
C ASN A 153 -14.67 -6.64 6.89
N ALA A 154 -13.65 -7.24 6.31
CA ALA A 154 -12.53 -6.50 5.70
C ALA A 154 -12.06 -7.18 4.42
N THR A 155 -11.43 -6.42 3.57
CA THR A 155 -10.69 -6.93 2.40
C THR A 155 -9.23 -6.50 2.50
N TYR A 156 -8.32 -7.46 2.33
CA TYR A 156 -6.88 -7.23 2.20
C TYR A 156 -6.46 -7.37 0.75
N MET A 157 -5.67 -6.44 0.26
CA MET A 157 -5.22 -6.41 -1.13
C MET A 157 -3.74 -6.08 -1.24
N ILE A 158 -3.12 -6.53 -2.34
CA ILE A 158 -1.80 -6.06 -2.78
C ILE A 158 -1.89 -5.68 -4.25
N ILE A 159 -1.47 -4.46 -4.56
CA ILE A 159 -1.24 -4.00 -5.92
C ILE A 159 0.24 -3.64 -6.10
N ALA A 160 0.75 -3.65 -7.32
CA ALA A 160 2.14 -3.33 -7.58
C ALA A 160 2.32 -2.39 -8.77
N SER A 161 3.41 -1.63 -8.74
CA SER A 161 3.76 -0.63 -9.75
C SER A 161 5.27 -0.64 -9.98
N PRO A 162 5.77 -0.79 -11.21
CA PRO A 162 7.16 -0.52 -11.52
C PRO A 162 7.41 0.99 -11.34
N VAL A 163 8.46 1.33 -10.60
CA VAL A 163 8.77 2.72 -10.23
C VAL A 163 10.23 3.06 -10.48
N GLY A 164 10.47 4.34 -10.83
CA GLY A 164 11.78 4.97 -10.83
C GLY A 164 12.12 5.63 -9.50
N SER A 165 12.94 6.68 -9.53
CA SER A 165 13.24 7.50 -8.35
C SER A 165 11.97 8.19 -7.83
N TYR A 166 11.80 8.22 -6.50
CA TYR A 166 10.67 8.91 -5.88
C TYR A 166 10.76 10.43 -6.08
N TYR A 167 11.95 11.00 -5.91
CA TYR A 167 12.22 12.41 -6.18
C TYR A 167 12.81 12.57 -7.57
N LYS A 168 12.34 13.55 -8.32
CA LYS A 168 12.88 13.91 -9.66
C LYS A 168 14.34 14.35 -9.57
N GLU A 169 14.70 14.98 -8.44
CA GLU A 169 16.04 15.44 -8.11
C GLU A 169 17.01 14.31 -7.76
N GLY A 170 16.50 13.08 -7.61
CA GLY A 170 17.29 11.92 -7.18
C GLY A 170 17.84 12.09 -5.77
N ILE A 171 19.17 12.13 -5.63
CA ILE A 171 19.87 12.30 -4.35
C ILE A 171 20.17 13.79 -4.00
N ASN A 172 19.86 14.72 -4.90
CA ASN A 172 20.09 16.15 -4.62
C ASN A 172 19.18 16.66 -3.50
N PRO A 173 19.62 17.67 -2.73
CA PRO A 173 18.80 18.23 -1.66
C PRO A 173 17.54 18.89 -2.20
N VAL A 174 16.45 18.74 -1.46
CA VAL A 174 15.16 19.36 -1.74
C VAL A 174 14.82 20.42 -0.69
N LYS A 175 13.98 21.38 -1.04
CA LYS A 175 13.48 22.38 -0.09
C LYS A 175 12.29 21.81 0.65
N ILE A 176 12.30 21.94 1.98
CA ILE A 176 11.24 21.46 2.87
C ILE A 176 10.66 22.65 3.65
N MET A 177 9.33 22.78 3.67
CA MET A 177 8.62 23.77 4.47
C MET A 177 8.45 23.26 5.91
N ILE A 178 8.74 24.08 6.90
CA ILE A 178 8.38 23.80 8.29
C ILE A 178 6.90 24.14 8.47
N GLU A 179 6.13 23.22 9.04
CA GLU A 179 4.70 23.38 9.30
C GLU A 179 4.48 23.72 10.76
N ASP A 180 3.90 24.88 11.03
CA ASP A 180 3.61 25.43 12.35
C ASP A 180 2.14 25.78 12.60
N GLU A 181 1.27 25.56 11.59
CA GLU A 181 -0.16 25.78 11.70
C GLU A 181 -0.96 24.49 11.89
N ASP A 182 -0.66 23.49 11.05
CA ASP A 182 -1.37 22.21 11.05
C ASP A 182 -0.63 21.15 11.86
N VAL A 183 -1.38 20.23 12.46
CA VAL A 183 -0.85 19.11 13.23
C VAL A 183 -1.18 17.80 12.52
N ARG A 184 -0.15 17.01 12.18
CA ARG A 184 -0.33 15.70 11.54
C ARG A 184 -0.67 14.59 12.53
N ALA A 185 -0.10 14.63 13.72
CA ALA A 185 -0.25 13.61 14.74
C ALA A 185 -0.34 14.24 16.12
N VAL A 186 -1.26 13.74 16.95
CA VAL A 186 -1.44 14.16 18.33
C VAL A 186 -1.22 12.98 19.27
N ARG A 187 -0.83 13.27 20.52
CA ARG A 187 -0.67 12.25 21.56
C ARG A 187 -1.99 11.49 21.77
N GLY A 188 -1.94 10.15 21.75
CA GLY A 188 -3.12 9.29 21.85
C GLY A 188 -3.91 9.13 20.55
N GLY A 189 -3.53 9.84 19.47
CA GLY A 189 -4.13 9.70 18.15
C GLY A 189 -3.62 8.50 17.33
N THR A 190 -3.80 8.57 16.03
CA THR A 190 -3.42 7.50 15.08
C THR A 190 -2.05 7.72 14.43
N GLY A 191 -1.27 8.69 14.89
CA GLY A 191 -0.03 9.14 14.23
C GLY A 191 1.01 8.05 13.96
N TYR A 192 1.07 7.01 14.79
CA TYR A 192 1.97 5.87 14.62
C TYR A 192 1.42 4.77 13.70
N ALA A 193 0.11 4.78 13.41
CA ALA A 193 -0.51 3.85 12.50
C ALA A 193 -0.37 4.35 11.05
N LYS A 194 -0.19 3.42 10.11
CA LYS A 194 -0.11 3.76 8.69
C LYS A 194 -1.51 3.69 8.07
N CYS A 195 -2.35 4.69 8.39
CA CYS A 195 -3.76 4.79 7.98
C CYS A 195 -4.03 6.07 7.18
N GLY A 196 -5.00 6.05 6.28
CA GLY A 196 -5.31 7.13 5.34
C GLY A 196 -5.67 8.45 6.00
N GLY A 197 -6.32 8.43 7.15
CA GLY A 197 -6.66 9.64 7.90
C GLY A 197 -5.46 10.52 8.20
N ASN A 198 -4.29 9.93 8.54
CA ASN A 198 -3.06 10.69 8.76
C ASN A 198 -2.56 11.38 7.48
N TYR A 199 -2.79 10.78 6.32
CA TYR A 199 -2.38 11.32 5.03
C TYR A 199 -3.36 12.36 4.53
N ALA A 200 -4.66 12.15 4.71
CA ALA A 200 -5.69 13.14 4.42
C ALA A 200 -5.46 14.44 5.22
N ALA A 201 -5.10 14.32 6.50
CA ALA A 201 -4.76 15.47 7.36
C ALA A 201 -3.55 16.26 6.85
N SER A 202 -2.65 15.66 6.07
CA SER A 202 -1.46 16.32 5.54
C SER A 202 -1.67 17.07 4.21
N ASN A 203 -2.82 16.90 3.55
CA ASN A 203 -3.04 17.43 2.22
C ASN A 203 -2.99 18.98 2.18
N ARG A 204 -3.59 19.68 3.15
CA ARG A 204 -3.61 21.15 3.19
C ARG A 204 -2.19 21.73 3.28
N ALA A 205 -1.39 21.22 4.19
CA ALA A 205 -0.01 21.67 4.35
C ALA A 205 0.86 21.30 3.12
N GLY A 206 0.64 20.12 2.53
CA GLY A 206 1.30 19.69 1.30
C GLY A 206 1.00 20.62 0.13
N GLU A 207 -0.26 20.98 -0.08
CA GLU A 207 -0.69 21.92 -1.12
C GLU A 207 -0.06 23.31 -0.92
N ARG A 208 -0.04 23.84 0.32
CA ARG A 208 0.63 25.12 0.64
C ARG A 208 2.13 25.07 0.36
N ALA A 209 2.78 23.96 0.67
CA ALA A 209 4.20 23.78 0.42
C ALA A 209 4.50 23.78 -1.08
N GLU A 210 3.72 23.03 -1.87
CA GLU A 210 3.85 22.98 -3.33
C GLU A 210 3.68 24.34 -3.98
N GLN A 211 2.64 25.10 -3.61
CA GLN A 211 2.38 26.47 -4.10
C GLN A 211 3.52 27.43 -3.80
N LYS A 212 4.28 27.20 -2.70
CA LYS A 212 5.47 27.98 -2.32
C LYS A 212 6.78 27.42 -2.91
N GLY A 213 6.71 26.37 -3.75
CA GLY A 213 7.89 25.76 -4.38
C GLY A 213 8.72 24.86 -3.47
N TYR A 214 8.14 24.33 -2.39
CA TYR A 214 8.75 23.31 -1.53
C TYR A 214 8.34 21.91 -1.98
N SER A 215 9.23 20.93 -1.80
CA SER A 215 8.98 19.54 -2.19
C SER A 215 8.25 18.73 -1.12
N GLN A 216 8.37 19.13 0.14
CA GLN A 216 7.81 18.42 1.29
C GLN A 216 7.57 19.34 2.48
N VAL A 217 6.90 18.80 3.49
CA VAL A 217 6.60 19.45 4.76
C VAL A 217 7.34 18.74 5.89
N LEU A 218 8.01 19.49 6.77
CA LEU A 218 8.51 19.03 8.04
C LEU A 218 7.46 19.30 9.13
N TRP A 219 6.95 18.23 9.70
CA TRP A 219 5.99 18.29 10.79
C TRP A 219 6.72 18.44 12.13
N LEU A 220 6.21 19.29 12.98
CA LEU A 220 6.72 19.51 14.33
C LEU A 220 5.90 18.70 15.36
N ASP A 221 6.55 18.41 16.50
CA ASP A 221 5.93 17.73 17.65
C ASP A 221 4.99 18.69 18.44
#